data_48f591f56011bec9402b99c04c39751c
#
_entry.id   48f591f56011bec9402b99c04c39751c
#
_cell.length_a   1.000
_cell.length_b   1.000
_cell.length_c   1.000
_cell.angle_alpha   90.00
_cell.angle_beta   90.00
_cell.angle_gamma   90.00
#
_symmetry.space_group_name_H-M   'P 1'
#
loop_
_entity.id
_entity.type
_entity.pdbx_description
1 polymer ?
#
loop_
_entity_poly.entity_id
_entity_poly.type
_entity_poly.pdbx_seq_one_letter_code
_entity_poly.pdbx_strand_id
1 'polypeptide(L)'
;MVHNETDKQVKLIEENYFNNIDFDFGDEVIEKGRKLFSKPVKFIAASNSMNSLPQESIPEIAFSGRSNVGKSSLINTITGTKFTARTSQSPGRTQQLNFFEVGENEIRLVDFPGFGYAKASKSSIQSWNRLIKSYIKYRSSLIRVFLLIDGRRGITPSDKETMQMFDKLAISYQLVLTKTDKLSSKELNSVFKTVKELSLIHI
;
A
#
# COMPACT_ATOMS: atom_id res chain seq x y z
N MET A 1 30.91 -14.98 -30.16
CA MET A 1 31.35 -13.68 -29.60
C MET A 1 30.26 -12.59 -29.60
N VAL A 2 29.10 -12.79 -30.20
CA VAL A 2 28.04 -11.76 -30.30
C VAL A 2 27.11 -11.70 -29.07
N HIS A 3 27.04 -12.77 -28.26
CA HIS A 3 26.18 -12.79 -27.06
C HIS A 3 26.67 -11.93 -25.87
N ASN A 4 27.94 -11.54 -25.86
CA ASN A 4 28.55 -10.85 -24.71
C ASN A 4 28.40 -9.32 -24.77
N GLU A 5 28.12 -8.73 -25.93
CA GLU A 5 27.91 -7.29 -26.10
C GLU A 5 26.45 -6.89 -25.83
N THR A 6 25.51 -7.72 -26.23
CA THR A 6 24.08 -7.51 -25.94
C THR A 6 23.79 -7.57 -24.46
N ASP A 7 24.38 -8.51 -23.73
CA ASP A 7 24.24 -8.63 -22.27
C ASP A 7 24.89 -7.45 -21.53
N LYS A 8 25.99 -6.92 -22.04
CA LYS A 8 26.63 -5.71 -21.50
C LYS A 8 25.79 -4.46 -21.73
N GLN A 9 25.24 -4.30 -22.94
CA GLN A 9 24.35 -3.17 -23.25
C GLN A 9 23.05 -3.23 -22.46
N VAL A 10 22.43 -4.40 -22.30
CA VAL A 10 21.25 -4.58 -21.46
C VAL A 10 21.56 -4.25 -20.00
N LYS A 11 22.72 -4.67 -19.49
CA LYS A 11 23.17 -4.33 -18.13
C LYS A 11 23.43 -2.84 -17.94
N LEU A 12 24.03 -2.17 -18.91
CA LEU A 12 24.27 -0.72 -18.88
C LEU A 12 22.95 0.08 -18.98
N ILE A 13 22.00 -0.41 -19.75
CA ILE A 13 20.65 0.19 -19.85
C ILE A 13 19.91 -0.05 -18.54
N GLU A 14 20.00 -1.23 -17.96
CA GLU A 14 19.41 -1.53 -16.65
C GLU A 14 20.02 -0.69 -15.53
N GLU A 15 21.34 -0.59 -15.44
CA GLU A 15 22.02 0.25 -14.44
C GLU A 15 21.71 1.74 -14.62
N ASN A 16 21.72 2.26 -15.84
CA ASN A 16 21.34 3.64 -16.12
C ASN A 16 19.84 3.91 -15.89
N TYR A 17 18.97 2.93 -16.09
CA TYR A 17 17.55 3.09 -15.84
C TYR A 17 17.21 3.04 -14.34
N PHE A 18 17.95 2.24 -13.56
CA PHE A 18 17.80 2.22 -12.10
C PHE A 18 18.36 3.47 -11.42
N ASN A 19 19.47 4.02 -11.97
CA ASN A 19 20.06 5.27 -11.49
C ASN A 19 19.27 6.51 -11.94
N ASN A 20 18.43 6.42 -12.98
CA ASN A 20 17.64 7.53 -13.54
C ASN A 20 16.14 7.48 -13.19
N ILE A 21 15.67 6.52 -12.41
CA ILE A 21 14.43 6.67 -11.66
C ILE A 21 14.80 7.33 -10.32
N ASP A 22 15.49 8.43 -10.39
CA ASP A 22 15.43 9.43 -9.37
C ASP A 22 13.99 9.96 -9.39
N PHE A 23 13.17 9.46 -8.47
CA PHE A 23 12.02 10.22 -8.04
C PHE A 23 12.59 11.43 -7.28
N ASP A 24 13.26 12.30 -7.99
CA ASP A 24 13.65 13.59 -7.45
C ASP A 24 12.36 14.41 -7.31
N PHE A 25 11.71 14.16 -6.18
CA PHE A 25 10.55 14.97 -5.79
C PHE A 25 10.95 16.40 -5.48
N GLY A 26 12.25 16.75 -5.59
CA GLY A 26 12.81 17.98 -5.12
C GLY A 26 12.73 18.13 -3.59
N ASP A 27 13.71 18.79 -3.02
CA ASP A 27 13.82 18.99 -1.57
C ASP A 27 12.54 19.63 -0.97
N GLU A 28 11.87 20.50 -1.72
CA GLU A 28 10.66 21.19 -1.28
C GLU A 28 9.50 20.22 -1.03
N VAL A 29 9.31 19.23 -1.90
CA VAL A 29 8.23 18.23 -1.76
C VAL A 29 8.52 17.28 -0.61
N ILE A 30 9.79 16.87 -0.47
CA ILE A 30 10.24 16.03 0.64
C ILE A 30 10.00 16.75 1.97
N GLU A 31 10.35 18.04 2.05
CA GLU A 31 10.18 18.84 3.25
C GLU A 31 8.69 19.08 3.57
N LYS A 32 7.84 19.32 2.56
CA LYS A 32 6.38 19.39 2.75
C LYS A 32 5.82 18.07 3.33
N GLY A 33 6.27 16.93 2.80
CA GLY A 33 5.90 15.61 3.33
C GLY A 33 6.35 15.43 4.78
N ARG A 34 7.60 15.79 5.11
CA ARG A 34 8.14 15.73 6.47
C ARG A 34 7.33 16.61 7.44
N LYS A 35 7.02 17.84 7.05
CA LYS A 35 6.17 18.76 7.84
C LYS A 35 4.77 18.22 8.06
N LEU A 36 4.15 17.65 7.03
CA LEU A 36 2.82 17.03 7.16
C LEU A 36 2.82 15.90 8.19
N PHE A 37 3.75 14.96 8.07
CA PHE A 37 3.79 13.79 8.95
C PHE A 37 4.45 14.04 10.32
N SER A 38 5.00 15.23 10.57
CA SER A 38 5.40 15.66 11.91
C SER A 38 4.23 16.18 12.75
N LYS A 39 3.07 16.40 12.14
CA LYS A 39 1.87 16.87 12.83
C LYS A 39 1.23 15.77 13.68
N PRO A 40 0.44 16.15 14.70
CA PRO A 40 -0.29 15.17 15.51
C PRO A 40 -1.17 14.27 14.66
N VAL A 41 -1.21 12.99 15.02
CA VAL A 41 -2.07 12.01 14.38
C VAL A 41 -3.11 11.50 15.36
N LYS A 42 -4.38 11.56 14.96
CA LYS A 42 -5.51 11.16 15.79
C LYS A 42 -6.22 9.94 15.17
N PHE A 43 -6.53 8.95 15.98
CA PHE A 43 -7.48 7.91 15.57
C PHE A 43 -8.89 8.49 15.57
N ILE A 44 -9.59 8.37 14.43
CA ILE A 44 -10.93 8.95 14.23
C ILE A 44 -12.02 7.89 14.41
N ALA A 45 -11.91 6.76 13.71
CA ALA A 45 -12.94 5.72 13.72
C ALA A 45 -12.40 4.37 13.27
N ALA A 46 -13.12 3.32 13.66
CA ALA A 46 -13.03 2.00 13.08
C ALA A 46 -14.40 1.61 12.54
N SER A 47 -14.50 1.37 11.23
CA SER A 47 -15.78 1.17 10.54
C SER A 47 -15.85 -0.19 9.86
N ASN A 48 -16.95 -0.89 10.04
CA ASN A 48 -17.25 -2.19 9.44
C ASN A 48 -18.41 -2.14 8.42
N SER A 49 -18.94 -0.95 8.17
CA SER A 49 -20.02 -0.72 7.21
C SER A 49 -19.89 0.67 6.56
N MET A 50 -20.53 0.86 5.42
CA MET A 50 -20.54 2.16 4.72
C MET A 50 -21.22 3.25 5.56
N ASN A 51 -22.24 2.90 6.33
CA ASN A 51 -23.00 3.85 7.15
C ASN A 51 -22.24 4.36 8.38
N SER A 52 -21.19 3.67 8.79
CA SER A 52 -20.35 4.04 9.94
C SER A 52 -19.05 4.75 9.54
N LEU A 53 -18.88 5.09 8.26
CA LEU A 53 -17.71 5.82 7.79
C LEU A 53 -17.71 7.26 8.31
N PRO A 54 -16.53 7.82 8.61
CA PRO A 54 -16.42 9.26 8.88
C PRO A 54 -16.89 10.09 7.69
N GLN A 55 -17.35 11.31 7.96
CA GLN A 55 -17.76 12.25 6.90
C GLN A 55 -16.61 12.49 5.91
N GLU A 56 -16.97 12.59 4.63
CA GLU A 56 -16.04 12.95 3.55
C GLU A 56 -15.76 14.45 3.59
N SER A 57 -14.63 14.86 4.14
CA SER A 57 -14.26 16.26 4.31
C SER A 57 -12.85 16.59 3.87
N ILE A 58 -11.96 15.59 3.87
CA ILE A 58 -10.54 15.77 3.57
C ILE A 58 -10.04 14.61 2.70
N PRO A 59 -8.92 14.79 1.95
CA PRO A 59 -8.34 13.75 1.15
C PRO A 59 -7.99 12.50 1.97
N GLU A 60 -8.22 11.32 1.40
CA GLU A 60 -7.92 10.03 2.04
C GLU A 60 -6.90 9.24 1.23
N ILE A 61 -5.94 8.67 1.93
CA ILE A 61 -4.95 7.73 1.39
C ILE A 61 -5.13 6.40 2.10
N ALA A 62 -5.38 5.33 1.35
CA ALA A 62 -5.59 4.00 1.91
C ALA A 62 -4.34 3.13 1.79
N PHE A 63 -4.14 2.28 2.79
CA PHE A 63 -3.10 1.26 2.81
C PHE A 63 -3.74 -0.12 2.75
N SER A 64 -3.36 -0.89 1.75
CA SER A 64 -3.82 -2.25 1.52
C SER A 64 -2.65 -3.23 1.48
N GLY A 65 -2.90 -4.50 1.68
CA GLY A 65 -1.87 -5.53 1.58
C GLY A 65 -2.22 -6.76 2.40
N ARG A 66 -1.42 -7.81 2.23
CA ARG A 66 -1.61 -9.06 2.96
C ARG A 66 -1.36 -8.89 4.45
N SER A 67 -1.97 -9.78 5.23
CA SER A 67 -1.65 -9.87 6.66
C SER A 67 -0.14 -10.05 6.87
N ASN A 68 0.42 -9.32 7.82
CA ASN A 68 1.85 -9.32 8.16
C ASN A 68 2.80 -8.83 7.03
N VAL A 69 2.29 -8.09 6.06
CA VAL A 69 3.12 -7.47 5.01
C VAL A 69 4.00 -6.33 5.55
N GLY A 70 3.65 -5.74 6.69
CA GLY A 70 4.35 -4.59 7.30
C GLY A 70 3.53 -3.30 7.27
N LYS A 71 2.24 -3.38 6.92
CA LYS A 71 1.35 -2.21 6.78
C LYS A 71 1.27 -1.34 8.04
N SER A 72 0.95 -1.93 9.18
CA SER A 72 0.89 -1.20 10.47
C SER A 72 2.26 -0.66 10.88
N SER A 73 3.34 -1.37 10.58
CA SER A 73 4.71 -0.88 10.84
C SER A 73 5.01 0.35 9.99
N LEU A 74 4.66 0.34 8.71
CA LEU A 74 4.84 1.49 7.82
C LEU A 74 4.03 2.70 8.33
N ILE A 75 2.73 2.51 8.60
CA ILE A 75 1.86 3.58 9.11
C ILE A 75 2.43 4.16 10.40
N ASN A 76 2.84 3.32 11.36
CA ASN A 76 3.44 3.78 12.61
C ASN A 76 4.74 4.56 12.39
N THR A 77 5.58 4.13 11.46
CA THR A 77 6.85 4.80 11.17
C THR A 77 6.62 6.18 10.57
N ILE A 78 5.76 6.31 9.55
CA ILE A 78 5.50 7.58 8.88
C ILE A 78 4.75 8.58 9.78
N THR A 79 3.94 8.08 10.72
CA THR A 79 3.16 8.93 11.63
C THR A 79 3.87 9.22 12.96
N GLY A 80 5.03 8.61 13.21
CA GLY A 80 5.74 8.73 14.48
C GLY A 80 4.95 8.20 15.69
N THR A 81 3.89 7.42 15.47
CA THR A 81 2.98 6.96 16.51
C THR A 81 2.88 5.43 16.58
N LYS A 82 2.61 4.91 17.75
CA LYS A 82 2.37 3.48 17.95
C LYS A 82 0.85 3.20 18.05
N PHE A 83 0.17 3.20 16.91
CA PHE A 83 -1.26 2.83 16.86
C PHE A 83 -1.52 1.33 17.05
N THR A 84 -0.50 0.52 17.22
CA THR A 84 -0.53 -0.94 17.19
C THR A 84 -1.36 -1.58 18.31
N ALA A 85 -1.70 -0.85 19.36
CA ALA A 85 -2.29 -1.48 20.52
C ALA A 85 -3.76 -1.92 20.37
N ARG A 86 -4.46 -1.53 19.31
CA ARG A 86 -5.89 -1.84 19.17
C ARG A 86 -6.27 -2.56 17.87
N THR A 87 -5.40 -2.68 16.89
CA THR A 87 -5.64 -3.54 15.75
C THR A 87 -5.51 -4.99 16.22
N SER A 88 -6.65 -5.60 16.47
CA SER A 88 -6.87 -6.90 17.07
C SER A 88 -5.78 -7.94 16.77
N GLN A 89 -4.96 -8.26 17.74
CA GLN A 89 -4.11 -9.46 17.75
C GLN A 89 -4.95 -10.76 17.88
N SER A 90 -6.27 -10.64 18.00
CA SER A 90 -7.15 -11.80 18.14
C SER A 90 -7.67 -12.26 16.79
N PRO A 91 -7.35 -13.49 16.35
CA PRO A 91 -7.90 -14.09 15.14
C PRO A 91 -9.44 -14.20 15.29
N GLY A 92 -10.20 -13.66 14.32
CA GLY A 92 -11.65 -13.80 14.27
C GLY A 92 -12.47 -12.56 14.64
N ARG A 93 -11.85 -11.42 15.01
CA ARG A 93 -12.61 -10.16 15.16
C ARG A 93 -12.94 -9.55 13.81
N THR A 94 -14.10 -8.91 13.73
CA THR A 94 -14.62 -8.18 12.58
C THR A 94 -13.53 -7.26 12.03
N GLN A 95 -13.16 -7.45 10.78
CA GLN A 95 -12.15 -6.64 10.13
C GLN A 95 -12.78 -5.28 9.81
N GLN A 96 -12.11 -4.20 10.21
CA GLN A 96 -12.61 -2.83 10.12
C GLN A 96 -11.66 -1.97 9.30
N LEU A 97 -12.17 -0.92 8.67
CA LEU A 97 -11.39 0.17 8.13
C LEU A 97 -11.03 1.10 9.28
N ASN A 98 -9.74 1.32 9.52
CA ASN A 98 -9.30 2.22 10.58
C ASN A 98 -8.88 3.57 9.97
N PHE A 99 -9.42 4.65 10.52
CA PHE A 99 -9.22 6.01 10.03
C PHE A 99 -8.36 6.80 11.01
N PHE A 100 -7.30 7.41 10.49
CA PHE A 100 -6.38 8.26 11.24
C PHE A 100 -6.29 9.60 10.53
N GLU A 101 -6.43 10.70 11.24
CA GLU A 101 -6.27 12.04 10.73
C GLU A 101 -4.89 12.58 11.09
N VAL A 102 -4.18 13.10 10.09
CA VAL A 102 -2.88 13.73 10.22
C VAL A 102 -3.06 15.23 10.14
N GLY A 103 -2.59 15.94 11.17
CA GLY A 103 -2.83 17.38 11.30
C GLY A 103 -4.32 17.69 11.59
N GLU A 104 -4.68 18.96 11.46
CA GLU A 104 -6.07 19.37 11.62
C GLU A 104 -6.72 19.48 10.23
N ASN A 105 -7.53 18.48 9.88
CA ASN A 105 -8.25 18.40 8.60
C ASN A 105 -7.38 18.47 7.34
N GLU A 106 -6.15 17.93 7.38
CA GLU A 106 -5.29 17.99 6.20
C GLU A 106 -5.38 16.72 5.34
N ILE A 107 -5.18 15.55 5.95
CA ILE A 107 -5.24 14.27 5.25
C ILE A 107 -5.68 13.17 6.20
N ARG A 108 -6.33 12.16 5.66
CA ARG A 108 -6.73 10.98 6.41
C ARG A 108 -6.05 9.73 5.86
N LEU A 109 -5.43 8.96 6.75
CA LEU A 109 -4.88 7.66 6.45
C LEU A 109 -5.93 6.60 6.78
N VAL A 110 -6.12 5.67 5.86
CA VAL A 110 -7.11 4.59 6.01
C VAL A 110 -6.40 3.25 5.97
N ASP A 111 -6.38 2.56 7.11
CA ASP A 111 -5.76 1.24 7.22
C ASP A 111 -6.80 0.17 6.87
N PHE A 112 -6.65 -0.46 5.70
CA PHE A 112 -7.48 -1.58 5.31
C PHE A 112 -7.05 -2.84 6.06
N PRO A 113 -8.00 -3.70 6.43
CA PRO A 113 -7.66 -5.00 6.99
C PRO A 113 -6.80 -5.80 6.03
N GLY A 114 -5.81 -6.52 6.56
CA GLY A 114 -4.94 -7.37 5.74
C GLY A 114 -5.71 -8.54 5.14
N PHE A 115 -5.55 -8.78 3.84
CA PHE A 115 -6.14 -9.95 3.19
C PHE A 115 -5.27 -11.21 3.32
N GLY A 116 -5.81 -12.38 2.94
CA GLY A 116 -5.08 -13.66 3.00
C GLY A 116 -4.99 -14.28 4.40
N TYR A 117 -5.89 -13.97 5.30
CA TYR A 117 -5.95 -14.58 6.62
C TYR A 117 -6.55 -15.99 6.53
N ALA A 118 -5.77 -17.02 6.81
CA ALA A 118 -6.17 -18.44 6.69
C ALA A 118 -7.26 -18.87 7.69
N LYS A 119 -7.55 -18.07 8.72
CA LYS A 119 -8.49 -18.41 9.82
C LYS A 119 -9.81 -17.64 9.77
N ALA A 120 -10.06 -16.81 8.78
CA ALA A 120 -11.34 -16.10 8.66
C ALA A 120 -12.39 -16.99 7.98
N SER A 121 -13.65 -16.90 8.43
CA SER A 121 -14.75 -17.58 7.78
C SER A 121 -14.99 -17.05 6.36
N LYS A 122 -15.48 -17.89 5.44
CA LYS A 122 -15.80 -17.45 4.07
C LYS A 122 -16.77 -16.27 4.05
N SER A 123 -17.75 -16.24 4.97
CA SER A 123 -18.72 -15.15 5.10
C SER A 123 -18.06 -13.84 5.55
N SER A 124 -17.13 -13.90 6.49
CA SER A 124 -16.37 -12.72 6.93
C SER A 124 -15.51 -12.14 5.81
N ILE A 125 -14.84 -13.00 5.02
CA ILE A 125 -14.06 -12.59 3.86
C ILE A 125 -14.94 -11.91 2.80
N GLN A 126 -16.12 -12.45 2.53
CA GLN A 126 -17.05 -11.87 1.56
C GLN A 126 -17.60 -10.52 2.01
N SER A 127 -17.98 -10.39 3.29
CA SER A 127 -18.47 -9.12 3.85
C SER A 127 -17.41 -8.04 3.78
N TRP A 128 -16.19 -8.38 4.13
CA TRP A 128 -15.05 -7.50 4.09
C TRP A 128 -14.69 -7.07 2.65
N ASN A 129 -14.63 -8.01 1.71
CA ASN A 129 -14.40 -7.69 0.30
C ASN A 129 -15.48 -6.76 -0.26
N ARG A 130 -16.74 -6.94 0.18
CA ARG A 130 -17.87 -6.07 -0.21
C ARG A 130 -17.68 -4.67 0.36
N LEU A 131 -17.31 -4.54 1.63
CA LEU A 131 -17.05 -3.24 2.25
C LEU A 131 -15.93 -2.48 1.55
N ILE A 132 -14.78 -3.13 1.30
CA ILE A 132 -13.66 -2.51 0.60
C ILE A 132 -14.04 -2.09 -0.83
N LYS A 133 -14.72 -2.96 -1.59
CA LYS A 133 -15.18 -2.63 -2.94
C LYS A 133 -16.12 -1.44 -2.93
N SER A 134 -17.06 -1.38 -1.98
CA SER A 134 -17.98 -0.26 -1.84
C SER A 134 -17.26 1.01 -1.43
N TYR A 135 -16.36 0.93 -0.45
CA TYR A 135 -15.54 2.06 -0.03
C TYR A 135 -14.74 2.63 -1.22
N ILE A 136 -13.99 1.80 -1.91
CA ILE A 136 -13.17 2.21 -3.05
C ILE A 136 -14.04 2.82 -4.17
N LYS A 137 -15.20 2.22 -4.45
CA LYS A 137 -16.06 2.65 -5.56
C LYS A 137 -16.77 3.98 -5.29
N TYR A 138 -17.18 4.22 -4.05
CA TYR A 138 -18.09 5.33 -3.74
C TYR A 138 -17.46 6.41 -2.87
N ARG A 139 -16.23 6.22 -2.38
CA ARG A 139 -15.55 7.19 -1.52
C ARG A 139 -14.84 8.25 -2.35
N SER A 140 -15.45 9.40 -2.54
CA SER A 140 -14.91 10.49 -3.39
C SER A 140 -13.65 11.13 -2.80
N SER A 141 -13.50 11.11 -1.49
CA SER A 141 -12.30 11.60 -0.79
C SER A 141 -11.06 10.69 -0.95
N LEU A 142 -11.23 9.44 -1.41
CA LEU A 142 -10.10 8.52 -1.63
C LEU A 142 -9.31 8.94 -2.87
N ILE A 143 -8.09 9.43 -2.67
CA ILE A 143 -7.23 9.91 -3.76
C ILE A 143 -6.22 8.86 -4.23
N ARG A 144 -5.79 7.93 -3.34
CA ARG A 144 -4.82 6.88 -3.68
C ARG A 144 -4.87 5.70 -2.72
N VAL A 145 -4.51 4.52 -3.26
CA VAL A 145 -4.27 3.32 -2.46
C VAL A 145 -2.79 2.93 -2.57
N PHE A 146 -2.12 2.72 -1.46
CA PHE A 146 -0.83 2.04 -1.41
C PHE A 146 -1.03 0.55 -1.18
N LEU A 147 -0.65 -0.28 -2.15
CA LEU A 147 -0.68 -1.73 -2.05
C LEU A 147 0.71 -2.25 -1.66
N LEU A 148 0.82 -2.72 -0.42
CA LEU A 148 2.07 -3.23 0.13
C LEU A 148 2.29 -4.68 -0.30
N ILE A 149 3.48 -4.96 -0.80
CA ILE A 149 3.95 -6.28 -1.25
C ILE A 149 5.16 -6.68 -0.40
N ASP A 150 5.16 -7.89 0.17
CA ASP A 150 6.33 -8.43 0.87
C ASP A 150 7.41 -8.81 -0.16
N GLY A 151 8.48 -8.02 -0.23
CA GLY A 151 9.55 -8.21 -1.21
C GLY A 151 10.16 -9.61 -1.19
N ARG A 152 10.21 -10.28 -0.03
CA ARG A 152 10.74 -11.66 0.09
C ARG A 152 9.90 -12.71 -0.65
N ARG A 153 8.62 -12.39 -0.92
CA ARG A 153 7.67 -13.30 -1.59
C ARG A 153 7.38 -12.88 -3.03
N GLY A 154 7.69 -11.63 -3.37
CA GLY A 154 7.24 -11.03 -4.62
C GLY A 154 5.73 -10.92 -4.70
N ILE A 155 5.20 -10.70 -5.91
CA ILE A 155 3.77 -10.58 -6.16
C ILE A 155 3.11 -11.95 -6.13
N THR A 156 2.22 -12.16 -5.18
CA THR A 156 1.46 -13.41 -5.03
C THR A 156 0.15 -13.40 -5.82
N PRO A 157 -0.52 -14.55 -6.02
CA PRO A 157 -1.83 -14.60 -6.69
C PRO A 157 -2.87 -13.66 -6.04
N SER A 158 -2.91 -13.57 -4.70
CA SER A 158 -3.84 -12.68 -3.99
C SER A 158 -3.52 -11.20 -4.17
N ASP A 159 -2.25 -10.84 -4.37
CA ASP A 159 -1.87 -9.48 -4.72
C ASP A 159 -2.35 -9.14 -6.13
N LYS A 160 -2.18 -10.05 -7.10
CA LYS A 160 -2.69 -9.89 -8.46
C LYS A 160 -4.21 -9.73 -8.52
N GLU A 161 -4.95 -10.53 -7.76
CA GLU A 161 -6.42 -10.39 -7.63
C GLU A 161 -6.81 -9.00 -7.10
N THR A 162 -6.04 -8.48 -6.13
CA THR A 162 -6.27 -7.15 -5.56
C THR A 162 -5.96 -6.06 -6.59
N MET A 163 -4.86 -6.17 -7.32
CA MET A 163 -4.50 -5.25 -8.41
C MET A 163 -5.60 -5.23 -9.49
N GLN A 164 -6.01 -6.40 -9.98
CA GLN A 164 -7.11 -6.52 -10.94
C GLN A 164 -8.42 -5.91 -10.46
N MET A 165 -8.70 -5.98 -9.15
CA MET A 165 -9.87 -5.33 -8.57
C MET A 165 -9.72 -3.80 -8.63
N PHE A 166 -8.56 -3.25 -8.31
CA PHE A 166 -8.30 -1.81 -8.40
C PHE A 166 -8.39 -1.31 -9.84
N ASP A 167 -7.84 -2.06 -10.80
CA ASP A 167 -7.91 -1.74 -12.23
C ASP A 167 -9.37 -1.68 -12.72
N LYS A 168 -10.16 -2.71 -12.38
CA LYS A 168 -11.60 -2.75 -12.74
C LYS A 168 -12.42 -1.61 -12.15
N LEU A 169 -11.98 -1.06 -11.03
CA LEU A 169 -12.61 0.06 -10.36
C LEU A 169 -11.99 1.42 -10.73
N ALA A 170 -11.02 1.42 -11.65
CA ALA A 170 -10.28 2.61 -12.11
C ALA A 170 -9.66 3.41 -10.94
N ILE A 171 -9.10 2.71 -9.95
CA ILE A 171 -8.50 3.33 -8.77
C ILE A 171 -7.02 3.59 -8.99
N SER A 172 -6.60 4.82 -8.66
CA SER A 172 -5.17 5.14 -8.60
C SER A 172 -4.50 4.41 -7.44
N TYR A 173 -3.59 3.48 -7.73
CA TYR A 173 -2.83 2.79 -6.69
C TYR A 173 -1.33 2.77 -7.01
N GLN A 174 -0.53 2.57 -5.98
CA GLN A 174 0.91 2.44 -6.08
C GLN A 174 1.38 1.21 -5.31
N LEU A 175 2.26 0.43 -5.91
CA LEU A 175 2.90 -0.71 -5.25
C LEU A 175 4.02 -0.23 -4.33
N VAL A 176 4.09 -0.80 -3.12
CA VAL A 176 5.13 -0.50 -2.14
C VAL A 176 5.78 -1.81 -1.70
N LEU A 177 7.04 -2.02 -2.06
CA LEU A 177 7.80 -3.17 -1.60
C LEU A 177 8.22 -2.97 -0.14
N THR A 178 7.90 -3.92 0.71
CA THR A 178 8.28 -3.96 2.12
C THR A 178 9.30 -5.06 2.37
N LYS A 179 10.02 -4.97 3.51
CA LYS A 179 11.02 -5.97 3.94
C LYS A 179 12.15 -6.20 2.93
N THR A 180 12.44 -5.19 2.16
CA THR A 180 13.53 -5.21 1.16
C THR A 180 14.91 -5.29 1.82
N ASP A 181 15.02 -4.87 3.08
CA ASP A 181 16.18 -5.05 3.95
C ASP A 181 16.58 -6.52 4.18
N LYS A 182 15.69 -7.46 3.85
CA LYS A 182 15.91 -8.91 3.95
C LYS A 182 16.32 -9.56 2.62
N LEU A 183 16.51 -8.78 1.57
CA LEU A 183 16.86 -9.25 0.23
C LEU A 183 18.31 -8.89 -0.10
N SER A 184 18.97 -9.78 -0.84
CA SER A 184 20.20 -9.42 -1.55
C SER A 184 19.87 -8.46 -2.71
N SER A 185 20.86 -7.72 -3.18
CA SER A 185 20.69 -6.81 -4.33
C SER A 185 20.16 -7.53 -5.58
N LYS A 186 20.59 -8.79 -5.80
CA LYS A 186 20.10 -9.59 -6.94
C LYS A 186 18.62 -9.94 -6.82
N GLU A 187 18.18 -10.35 -5.63
CA GLU A 187 16.78 -10.67 -5.37
C GLU A 187 15.91 -9.44 -5.48
N LEU A 188 16.35 -8.30 -4.91
CA LEU A 188 15.65 -7.03 -5.00
C LEU A 188 15.44 -6.61 -6.45
N ASN A 189 16.48 -6.64 -7.27
CA ASN A 189 16.41 -6.32 -8.70
C ASN A 189 15.43 -7.23 -9.45
N SER A 190 15.43 -8.52 -9.15
CA SER A 190 14.49 -9.49 -9.75
C SER A 190 13.03 -9.17 -9.41
N VAL A 191 12.76 -8.92 -8.12
CA VAL A 191 11.41 -8.56 -7.65
C VAL A 191 10.96 -7.22 -8.24
N PHE A 192 11.85 -6.24 -8.27
CA PHE A 192 11.55 -4.92 -8.82
C PHE A 192 11.22 -4.99 -10.31
N LYS A 193 11.96 -5.78 -11.10
CA LYS A 193 11.68 -6.00 -12.52
C LYS A 193 10.27 -6.57 -12.72
N THR A 194 9.91 -7.61 -11.97
CA THR A 194 8.57 -8.22 -12.02
C THR A 194 7.47 -7.22 -11.65
N VAL A 195 7.69 -6.42 -10.60
CA VAL A 195 6.75 -5.39 -10.18
C VAL A 195 6.57 -4.32 -11.25
N LYS A 196 7.68 -3.88 -11.87
CA LYS A 196 7.67 -2.89 -12.95
C LYS A 196 6.90 -3.40 -14.18
N GLU A 197 7.18 -4.60 -14.63
CA GLU A 197 6.50 -5.21 -15.78
C GLU A 197 4.98 -5.29 -15.55
N LEU A 198 4.54 -5.67 -14.35
CA LEU A 198 3.12 -5.74 -14.00
C LEU A 198 2.48 -4.35 -13.83
N SER A 199 3.21 -3.36 -13.31
CA SER A 199 2.68 -2.00 -13.15
C SER A 199 2.58 -1.24 -14.48
N LEU A 200 3.44 -1.51 -15.45
CA LEU A 200 3.38 -0.90 -16.78
C LEU A 200 2.17 -1.35 -17.63
N ILE A 201 1.58 -2.50 -17.30
CA ILE A 201 0.39 -3.01 -17.97
C ILE A 201 -0.88 -2.25 -17.49
N HIS A 202 -0.77 -1.50 -16.39
CA HIS A 202 -1.90 -0.88 -15.69
C HIS A 202 -1.83 0.66 -15.59
N ILE A 203 -0.96 1.28 -16.39
CA ILE A 203 -0.89 2.75 -16.51
C ILE A 203 -1.77 3.24 -17.64
#